data_1c064eb3bd39531f059848459e3c4a05
#
_entry.id   1c064eb3bd39531f059848459e3c4a05
#
_cell.length_a   1.000
_cell.length_b   1.000
_cell.length_c   1.000
_cell.angle_alpha   90.00
_cell.angle_beta   90.00
_cell.angle_gamma   90.00
#
_symmetry.space_group_name_H-M   'P 1'
#
loop_
_entity.id
_entity.type
_entity.pdbx_description
1 polymer ?
#
loop_
_entity_poly.entity_id
_entity_poly.type
_entity_poly.pdbx_seq_one_letter_code
_entity_poly.pdbx_strand_id
1 'polypeptide(L)'
;MFTRILILAIGVVGAGQAVEIATGAMLGKGYEARSFYLRDGAGPWKRTYTGSQFRPEAAGRLMNVRVAQAVVHDEWLTEEAFDPEKNTERVIAALDDYKKHGILSISVSLQGANAAYERTKHIKRTRPYKLGPGKGMSMSAFEPDGSLKPRWMERTLRLARELDKRGMVLNLVYFYAYQDEVLRDPEAIDRATVTATDWLIANNVRNCVIEIANEYNGGDFDYGRYIERAMGHLIQLAKGRFVEKGAAFRLPVSASSNGEVKAGEEVMKVADGIRDYGDLVLTHGNHLSPEVKRKRVKELMGNAGIPGPIVINEDDIGRETTLEHLKLELGSCDAIWESGGSWGYMPWVQFQIWPFVDYRPGTSSVVKDEMPEPERNRAYFKAVLEHIAKKIYK
;
A
#
# COMPACT_ATOMS: atom_id res chain seq x y z
N MET A 1 42.49 -20.41 -20.89
CA MET A 1 41.67 -19.47 -21.68
C MET A 1 40.69 -18.80 -20.72
N PHE A 2 41.05 -17.64 -20.16
CA PHE A 2 40.24 -16.94 -19.12
C PHE A 2 39.27 -15.99 -19.80
N THR A 3 37.99 -16.26 -19.73
CA THR A 3 36.93 -15.37 -20.23
C THR A 3 36.76 -14.21 -19.24
N ARG A 4 37.17 -13.02 -19.62
CA ARG A 4 36.92 -11.79 -18.87
C ARG A 4 35.44 -11.42 -19.01
N ILE A 5 34.71 -11.47 -17.91
CA ILE A 5 33.36 -10.90 -17.81
C ILE A 5 33.52 -9.39 -17.77
N LEU A 6 33.04 -8.70 -18.81
CA LEU A 6 32.98 -7.26 -18.90
C LEU A 6 31.77 -6.79 -18.07
N ILE A 7 32.04 -6.25 -16.88
CA ILE A 7 31.02 -5.54 -16.09
C ILE A 7 30.84 -4.18 -16.74
N LEU A 8 29.77 -4.01 -17.49
CA LEU A 8 29.32 -2.69 -17.96
C LEU A 8 28.89 -1.86 -16.73
N ALA A 9 29.72 -0.89 -16.36
CA ALA A 9 29.31 0.15 -15.43
C ALA A 9 28.28 1.03 -16.14
N ILE A 10 27.00 0.83 -15.82
CA ILE A 10 25.93 1.75 -16.25
C ILE A 10 26.15 3.06 -15.49
N GLY A 11 26.42 4.10 -16.25
CA GLY A 11 26.70 5.44 -15.77
C GLY A 11 25.62 5.94 -14.80
N VAL A 12 26.05 6.41 -13.65
CA VAL A 12 25.23 7.09 -12.66
C VAL A 12 24.71 8.38 -13.28
N VAL A 13 23.50 8.36 -13.83
CA VAL A 13 22.71 9.57 -14.08
C VAL A 13 22.50 10.20 -12.70
N GLY A 14 22.87 11.47 -12.54
CA GLY A 14 22.89 12.19 -11.28
C GLY A 14 21.63 11.94 -10.46
N ALA A 15 21.80 11.18 -9.38
CA ALA A 15 20.75 10.85 -8.45
C ALA A 15 20.39 12.12 -7.67
N GLY A 16 19.22 12.68 -7.92
CA GLY A 16 18.54 13.48 -6.90
C GLY A 16 18.57 12.66 -5.61
N GLN A 17 18.81 13.31 -4.47
CA GLN A 17 18.93 12.60 -3.19
C GLN A 17 17.58 11.90 -2.93
N ALA A 18 17.61 10.57 -2.78
CA ALA A 18 16.42 9.76 -2.57
C ALA A 18 15.72 10.15 -1.25
N VAL A 19 14.40 10.28 -1.31
CA VAL A 19 13.58 10.50 -0.13
C VAL A 19 13.58 9.22 0.71
N GLU A 20 13.82 9.35 2.01
CA GLU A 20 13.78 8.25 2.96
C GLU A 20 12.64 8.47 3.94
N ILE A 21 11.89 7.39 4.25
CA ILE A 21 10.80 7.40 5.23
C ILE A 21 11.16 6.63 6.50
N ALA A 22 10.75 7.16 7.64
CA ALA A 22 10.80 6.47 8.93
C ALA A 22 9.59 6.80 9.79
N THR A 23 9.33 5.99 10.82
CA THR A 23 8.43 6.35 11.92
C THR A 23 9.22 6.97 13.06
N GLY A 24 8.59 7.82 13.87
CA GLY A 24 9.27 8.40 15.04
C GLY A 24 9.71 7.34 16.05
N ALA A 25 8.98 6.21 16.14
CA ALA A 25 9.38 5.06 16.95
C ALA A 25 10.71 4.45 16.50
N MET A 26 10.97 4.38 15.18
CA MET A 26 12.25 3.92 14.60
C MET A 26 13.40 4.89 14.88
N LEU A 27 13.12 6.19 14.88
CA LEU A 27 14.10 7.25 15.08
C LEU A 27 14.45 7.44 16.57
N GLY A 28 13.57 7.03 17.47
CA GLY A 28 13.82 7.00 18.92
C GLY A 28 13.69 8.35 19.61
N LYS A 29 14.53 8.58 20.64
CA LYS A 29 14.43 9.75 21.52
C LYS A 29 14.53 11.07 20.74
N GLY A 30 13.61 11.97 21.02
CA GLY A 30 13.53 13.30 20.37
C GLY A 30 12.57 13.34 19.19
N TYR A 31 12.03 12.20 18.78
CA TYR A 31 11.02 12.11 17.73
C TYR A 31 9.67 11.66 18.30
N GLU A 32 8.60 12.15 17.70
CA GLU A 32 7.23 11.79 18.08
C GLU A 32 6.88 10.40 17.52
N ALA A 33 6.77 9.40 18.38
CA ALA A 33 6.64 7.99 18.02
C ALA A 33 5.49 7.71 17.03
N ARG A 34 4.38 8.43 17.17
CA ARG A 34 3.16 8.30 16.36
C ARG A 34 3.19 9.06 15.03
N SER A 35 4.34 9.62 14.63
CA SER A 35 4.50 10.42 13.42
C SER A 35 5.38 9.73 12.38
N PHE A 36 5.08 10.01 11.12
CA PHE A 36 5.96 9.73 10.00
C PHE A 36 6.92 10.89 9.76
N TYR A 37 8.12 10.54 9.35
CA TYR A 37 9.21 11.45 9.02
C TYR A 37 9.76 11.14 7.64
N LEU A 38 10.13 12.18 6.92
CA LEU A 38 10.85 12.10 5.66
C LEU A 38 12.17 12.88 5.78
N ARG A 39 13.17 12.45 5.03
CA ARG A 39 14.40 13.22 4.79
C ARG A 39 14.82 13.10 3.34
N ASP A 40 15.45 14.15 2.82
CA ASP A 40 16.09 14.14 1.51
C ASP A 40 17.59 13.84 1.70
N GLY A 41 18.04 12.71 1.21
CA GLY A 41 19.42 12.27 1.33
C GLY A 41 19.95 12.27 2.77
N ALA A 42 21.01 13.04 3.05
CA ALA A 42 21.60 13.19 4.36
C ALA A 42 20.99 14.35 5.19
N GLY A 43 19.91 14.96 4.72
CA GLY A 43 19.24 16.05 5.40
C GLY A 43 18.59 15.65 6.73
N PRO A 44 18.08 16.62 7.50
CA PRO A 44 17.41 16.33 8.76
C PRO A 44 16.05 15.65 8.52
N TRP A 45 15.66 14.78 9.45
CA TRP A 45 14.34 14.21 9.49
C TRP A 45 13.28 15.29 9.79
N LYS A 46 12.26 15.39 8.98
CA LYS A 46 11.11 16.29 9.14
C LYS A 46 9.83 15.48 9.16
N ARG A 47 8.90 15.82 10.04
CA ARG A 47 7.56 15.22 9.96
C ARG A 47 6.96 15.49 8.60
N THR A 48 6.20 14.53 8.09
CA THR A 48 5.40 14.72 6.87
C THR A 48 4.48 15.94 7.01
N TYR A 49 4.09 16.55 5.92
CA TYR A 49 3.20 17.73 5.86
C TYR A 49 3.63 18.89 6.76
N THR A 50 4.93 19.19 6.81
CA THR A 50 5.46 20.36 7.50
C THR A 50 5.77 21.49 6.52
N GLY A 51 5.43 22.72 6.90
CA GLY A 51 5.60 23.92 6.08
C GLY A 51 4.41 24.84 6.17
N SER A 52 4.54 26.09 5.74
CA SER A 52 3.51 27.14 5.90
C SER A 52 2.20 26.84 5.16
N GLN A 53 2.26 26.04 4.09
CA GLN A 53 1.11 25.64 3.27
C GLN A 53 0.23 24.58 3.94
N PHE A 54 0.77 23.83 4.92
CA PHE A 54 0.04 22.74 5.55
C PHE A 54 -0.66 23.18 6.84
N ARG A 55 -1.74 22.49 7.18
CA ARG A 55 -2.37 22.61 8.49
C ARG A 55 -1.48 21.95 9.56
N PRO A 56 -1.36 22.51 10.77
CA PRO A 56 -0.55 21.91 11.85
C PRO A 56 -0.94 20.47 12.17
N GLU A 57 -2.23 20.15 12.09
CA GLU A 57 -2.79 18.83 12.39
C GLU A 57 -2.38 17.76 11.35
N ALA A 58 -1.93 18.19 10.17
CA ALA A 58 -1.42 17.29 9.13
C ALA A 58 -0.04 16.71 9.48
N ALA A 59 0.73 17.41 10.30
CA ALA A 59 2.12 17.03 10.56
C ALA A 59 2.24 15.61 11.15
N GLY A 60 3.06 14.80 10.52
CA GLY A 60 3.29 13.40 10.92
C GLY A 60 2.31 12.38 10.36
N ARG A 61 1.33 12.78 9.56
CA ARG A 61 0.36 11.87 8.92
C ARG A 61 0.92 11.27 7.62
N LEU A 62 0.26 10.23 7.14
CA LEU A 62 0.54 9.61 5.84
C LEU A 62 -0.79 9.28 5.13
N MET A 63 -1.33 10.25 4.38
CA MET A 63 -2.55 10.03 3.61
C MET A 63 -2.24 9.17 2.40
N ASN A 64 -3.07 8.17 2.15
CA ASN A 64 -2.84 7.11 1.20
C ASN A 64 -4.02 6.93 0.24
N VAL A 65 -3.75 6.49 -0.98
CA VAL A 65 -4.74 5.92 -1.90
C VAL A 65 -4.27 4.53 -2.30
N ARG A 66 -5.19 3.57 -2.27
CA ARG A 66 -4.90 2.22 -2.71
C ARG A 66 -4.98 2.11 -4.22
N VAL A 67 -3.89 1.68 -4.86
CA VAL A 67 -3.80 1.38 -6.29
C VAL A 67 -3.19 -0.02 -6.45
N ALA A 68 -3.88 -1.01 -5.91
CA ALA A 68 -3.37 -2.37 -5.69
C ALA A 68 -2.70 -2.98 -6.91
N GLN A 69 -3.27 -2.80 -8.10
CA GLN A 69 -2.77 -3.42 -9.33
C GLN A 69 -1.94 -2.47 -10.22
N ALA A 70 -1.29 -1.46 -9.65
CA ALA A 70 -0.50 -0.50 -10.42
C ALA A 70 0.63 -1.13 -11.24
N VAL A 71 1.24 -2.21 -10.76
CA VAL A 71 2.39 -2.89 -11.39
C VAL A 71 2.08 -4.32 -11.83
N VAL A 72 0.84 -4.74 -11.71
CA VAL A 72 0.41 -6.11 -11.99
C VAL A 72 0.67 -6.53 -13.44
N HIS A 73 0.94 -7.80 -13.63
CA HIS A 73 0.87 -8.48 -14.92
C HIS A 73 -0.10 -9.67 -14.78
N ASP A 74 -1.17 -9.65 -15.52
CA ASP A 74 -2.12 -10.76 -15.56
C ASP A 74 -1.67 -11.78 -16.61
N GLU A 75 -0.95 -12.80 -16.17
CA GLU A 75 -0.37 -13.83 -17.05
C GLU A 75 -1.43 -14.72 -17.73
N TRP A 76 -2.70 -14.60 -17.36
CA TRP A 76 -3.80 -15.31 -17.99
C TRP A 76 -4.33 -14.61 -19.24
N LEU A 77 -3.91 -13.41 -19.50
CA LEU A 77 -4.36 -12.60 -20.63
C LEU A 77 -3.26 -12.44 -21.67
N THR A 78 -3.67 -12.31 -22.92
CA THR A 78 -2.74 -11.94 -24.01
C THR A 78 -2.31 -10.49 -23.87
N GLU A 79 -1.18 -10.13 -24.46
CA GLU A 79 -0.68 -8.73 -24.44
C GLU A 79 -1.64 -7.75 -25.12
N GLU A 80 -2.42 -8.20 -26.12
CA GLU A 80 -3.46 -7.38 -26.74
C GLU A 80 -4.61 -7.08 -25.78
N ALA A 81 -4.94 -8.01 -24.89
CA ALA A 81 -6.00 -7.84 -23.90
C ALA A 81 -5.54 -7.03 -22.69
N PHE A 82 -4.24 -7.09 -22.35
CA PHE A 82 -3.67 -6.42 -21.22
C PHE A 82 -2.21 -6.00 -21.43
N ASP A 83 -1.96 -4.70 -21.42
CA ASP A 83 -0.62 -4.13 -21.49
C ASP A 83 -0.20 -3.61 -20.09
N PRO A 84 0.65 -4.34 -19.36
CA PRO A 84 1.07 -3.98 -18.02
C PRO A 84 1.91 -2.70 -17.97
N GLU A 85 2.65 -2.39 -19.04
CA GLU A 85 3.46 -1.17 -19.11
C GLU A 85 2.56 0.08 -19.18
N LYS A 86 1.58 0.07 -20.08
CA LYS A 86 0.59 1.16 -20.18
C LYS A 86 -0.24 1.32 -18.93
N ASN A 87 -0.56 0.22 -18.23
CA ASN A 87 -1.27 0.31 -16.95
C ASN A 87 -0.45 1.08 -15.91
N THR A 88 0.82 0.72 -15.73
CA THR A 88 1.74 1.43 -14.82
C THR A 88 1.94 2.89 -15.23
N GLU A 89 2.08 3.18 -16.53
CA GLU A 89 2.21 4.55 -17.04
C GLU A 89 0.99 5.43 -16.71
N ARG A 90 -0.22 4.89 -16.81
CA ARG A 90 -1.45 5.61 -16.43
C ARG A 90 -1.48 5.96 -14.95
N VAL A 91 -1.03 5.05 -14.08
CA VAL A 91 -0.92 5.31 -12.64
C VAL A 91 0.12 6.41 -12.39
N ILE A 92 1.30 6.31 -13.00
CA ILE A 92 2.36 7.33 -12.89
C ILE A 92 1.86 8.71 -13.32
N ALA A 93 1.10 8.78 -14.41
CA ALA A 93 0.54 10.04 -14.90
C ALA A 93 -0.45 10.70 -13.93
N ALA A 94 -1.03 9.96 -12.97
CA ALA A 94 -1.94 10.49 -11.96
C ALA A 94 -1.22 11.00 -10.68
N LEU A 95 0.07 10.69 -10.48
CA LEU A 95 0.77 10.96 -9.22
C LEU A 95 0.83 12.44 -8.84
N ASP A 96 1.01 13.34 -9.81
CA ASP A 96 1.05 14.78 -9.54
C ASP A 96 -0.31 15.30 -9.04
N ASP A 97 -1.40 14.76 -9.57
CA ASP A 97 -2.74 15.09 -9.11
C ASP A 97 -3.03 14.52 -7.72
N TYR A 98 -2.62 13.29 -7.44
CA TYR A 98 -2.68 12.74 -6.09
C TYR A 98 -1.92 13.61 -5.08
N LYS A 99 -0.68 13.98 -5.40
CA LYS A 99 0.13 14.84 -4.54
C LYS A 99 -0.52 16.21 -4.32
N LYS A 100 -1.07 16.82 -5.36
CA LYS A 100 -1.79 18.10 -5.28
C LYS A 100 -2.98 18.04 -4.31
N HIS A 101 -3.61 16.87 -4.18
CA HIS A 101 -4.70 16.65 -3.24
C HIS A 101 -4.23 16.17 -1.85
N GLY A 102 -2.94 16.20 -1.56
CA GLY A 102 -2.41 15.84 -0.25
C GLY A 102 -2.19 14.34 -0.05
N ILE A 103 -2.32 13.52 -1.08
CA ILE A 103 -1.91 12.11 -1.02
C ILE A 103 -0.38 12.04 -1.02
N LEU A 104 0.18 11.44 0.00
CA LEU A 104 1.62 11.28 0.14
C LEU A 104 2.08 9.84 -0.10
N SER A 105 1.17 8.88 -0.01
CA SER A 105 1.46 7.46 -0.24
C SER A 105 0.46 6.81 -1.19
N ILE A 106 0.92 5.80 -1.93
CA ILE A 106 0.04 4.87 -2.63
C ILE A 106 0.37 3.44 -2.20
N SER A 107 -0.68 2.63 -1.98
CA SER A 107 -0.54 1.19 -1.69
C SER A 107 -0.59 0.38 -2.97
N VAL A 108 0.42 -0.45 -3.18
CA VAL A 108 0.60 -1.27 -4.39
C VAL A 108 1.00 -2.68 -3.98
N SER A 109 0.44 -3.68 -4.65
CA SER A 109 0.68 -5.08 -4.31
C SER A 109 1.59 -5.77 -5.32
N LEU A 110 2.50 -6.60 -4.83
CA LEU A 110 3.30 -7.55 -5.64
C LEU A 110 2.47 -8.76 -6.06
N GLN A 111 1.32 -8.98 -5.41
CA GLN A 111 0.31 -9.94 -5.83
C GLN A 111 -0.99 -9.20 -6.12
N GLY A 112 -1.64 -9.52 -7.22
CA GLY A 112 -2.60 -8.63 -7.89
C GLY A 112 -4.01 -8.57 -7.29
N ALA A 113 -4.21 -8.84 -6.02
CA ALA A 113 -5.51 -9.01 -5.38
C ALA A 113 -6.26 -10.28 -5.83
N ASN A 114 -7.33 -10.62 -5.11
CA ASN A 114 -8.09 -11.80 -5.41
C ASN A 114 -8.96 -11.64 -6.67
N ALA A 115 -9.37 -12.76 -7.23
CA ALA A 115 -10.29 -12.82 -8.36
C ALA A 115 -11.67 -12.14 -8.11
N ALA A 116 -12.02 -11.81 -6.86
CA ALA A 116 -13.27 -11.12 -6.54
C ALA A 116 -13.34 -9.69 -7.11
N TYR A 117 -12.19 -9.06 -7.37
CA TYR A 117 -12.14 -7.79 -8.12
C TYR A 117 -12.50 -7.94 -9.60
N GLU A 118 -12.66 -9.16 -10.09
CA GLU A 118 -13.04 -9.48 -11.47
C GLU A 118 -14.50 -9.13 -11.81
N ARG A 119 -15.26 -8.58 -10.88
CA ARG A 119 -16.66 -8.18 -11.12
C ARG A 119 -16.82 -6.99 -12.07
N THR A 120 -15.73 -6.45 -12.60
CA THR A 120 -15.84 -5.48 -13.70
C THR A 120 -16.43 -6.16 -14.91
N LYS A 121 -17.56 -5.64 -15.38
CA LYS A 121 -18.36 -6.15 -16.51
C LYS A 121 -17.60 -6.39 -17.82
N HIS A 122 -16.31 -6.01 -17.87
CA HIS A 122 -15.49 -6.02 -19.07
C HIS A 122 -14.63 -7.27 -19.27
N ILE A 123 -14.51 -8.14 -18.26
CA ILE A 123 -13.65 -9.33 -18.36
C ILE A 123 -14.38 -10.53 -17.79
N LYS A 124 -14.89 -11.38 -18.67
CA LYS A 124 -15.30 -12.73 -18.29
C LYS A 124 -14.03 -13.55 -18.05
N ARG A 125 -13.67 -13.74 -16.81
CA ARG A 125 -12.55 -14.60 -16.44
C ARG A 125 -13.05 -16.02 -16.26
N THR A 126 -12.41 -16.92 -16.97
CA THR A 126 -12.69 -18.37 -16.91
C THR A 126 -11.64 -19.11 -16.06
N ARG A 127 -10.71 -18.37 -15.47
CA ARG A 127 -9.63 -18.98 -14.72
C ARG A 127 -10.11 -19.53 -13.36
N PRO A 128 -9.49 -20.61 -12.87
CA PRO A 128 -9.78 -21.12 -11.55
C PRO A 128 -9.42 -20.09 -10.48
N TYR A 129 -10.21 -20.04 -9.41
CA TYR A 129 -10.00 -19.14 -8.27
C TYR A 129 -8.72 -19.47 -7.50
N LYS A 130 -8.41 -20.77 -7.39
CA LYS A 130 -7.20 -21.30 -6.78
C LYS A 130 -6.41 -22.11 -7.80
N LEU A 131 -5.13 -21.85 -7.88
CA LEU A 131 -4.24 -22.57 -8.80
C LEU A 131 -3.70 -23.87 -8.21
N GLY A 132 -3.63 -23.96 -6.91
CA GLY A 132 -2.95 -25.01 -6.17
C GLY A 132 -1.42 -24.79 -6.10
N PRO A 133 -0.75 -25.47 -5.16
CA PRO A 133 0.63 -25.25 -4.81
C PRO A 133 1.58 -25.30 -6.01
N GLY A 134 2.44 -24.31 -6.13
CA GLY A 134 3.53 -24.26 -7.11
C GLY A 134 3.11 -24.09 -8.57
N LYS A 135 1.90 -23.70 -8.87
CA LYS A 135 1.45 -23.50 -10.26
C LYS A 135 2.03 -22.26 -10.95
N GLY A 136 2.47 -21.25 -10.19
CA GLY A 136 3.23 -20.11 -10.68
C GLY A 136 2.49 -19.11 -11.57
N MET A 137 1.48 -19.54 -12.30
CA MET A 137 0.72 -18.70 -13.22
C MET A 137 -0.38 -17.97 -12.48
N SER A 138 -0.18 -16.67 -12.21
CA SER A 138 -1.14 -15.85 -11.48
C SER A 138 -0.76 -14.38 -11.60
N MET A 139 -1.52 -13.51 -10.96
CA MET A 139 -1.16 -12.10 -10.79
C MET A 139 -0.14 -11.92 -9.65
N SER A 140 1.00 -12.58 -9.72
CA SER A 140 2.04 -12.57 -8.68
C SER A 140 3.41 -12.21 -9.27
N ALA A 141 4.12 -11.31 -8.58
CA ALA A 141 5.51 -10.97 -8.89
C ALA A 141 6.49 -12.09 -8.50
N PHE A 142 6.02 -13.11 -7.78
CA PHE A 142 6.84 -14.21 -7.31
C PHE A 142 6.72 -15.44 -8.21
N GLU A 143 7.85 -16.09 -8.43
CA GLU A 143 7.92 -17.47 -8.95
C GLU A 143 7.59 -18.47 -7.82
N PRO A 144 7.29 -19.72 -8.14
CA PRO A 144 6.92 -20.74 -7.14
C PRO A 144 7.97 -20.97 -6.04
N ASP A 145 9.25 -20.68 -6.30
CA ASP A 145 10.34 -20.82 -5.34
C ASP A 145 10.58 -19.58 -4.47
N GLY A 146 9.80 -18.51 -4.67
CA GLY A 146 9.93 -17.24 -3.96
C GLY A 146 10.90 -16.24 -4.60
N SER A 147 11.49 -16.55 -5.77
CA SER A 147 12.24 -15.57 -6.56
C SER A 147 11.30 -14.58 -7.25
N LEU A 148 11.84 -13.45 -7.70
CA LEU A 148 11.06 -12.36 -8.28
C LEU A 148 11.08 -12.39 -9.81
N LYS A 149 9.95 -12.11 -10.43
CA LYS A 149 9.80 -11.95 -11.88
C LYS A 149 10.39 -10.61 -12.33
N PRO A 150 11.45 -10.59 -13.17
CA PRO A 150 12.20 -9.36 -13.48
C PRO A 150 11.33 -8.23 -14.06
N ARG A 151 10.51 -8.50 -15.08
CA ARG A 151 9.66 -7.49 -15.72
C ARG A 151 8.64 -6.85 -14.76
N TRP A 152 8.16 -7.60 -13.78
CA TRP A 152 7.28 -7.07 -12.75
C TRP A 152 8.01 -6.07 -11.86
N MET A 153 9.23 -6.45 -11.46
CA MET A 153 10.05 -5.63 -10.58
C MET A 153 10.62 -4.39 -11.28
N GLU A 154 10.85 -4.43 -12.60
CA GLU A 154 11.19 -3.23 -13.40
C GLU A 154 10.07 -2.18 -13.34
N ARG A 155 8.81 -2.57 -13.47
CA ARG A 155 7.66 -1.66 -13.31
C ARG A 155 7.57 -1.12 -11.89
N THR A 156 7.77 -1.99 -10.89
CA THR A 156 7.78 -1.59 -9.47
C THR A 156 8.86 -0.56 -9.20
N LEU A 157 10.07 -0.75 -9.73
CA LEU A 157 11.17 0.19 -9.59
C LEU A 157 10.87 1.54 -10.26
N ARG A 158 10.33 1.50 -11.47
CA ARG A 158 9.91 2.70 -12.19
C ARG A 158 8.90 3.52 -11.39
N LEU A 159 7.88 2.86 -10.86
CA LEU A 159 6.87 3.51 -10.02
C LEU A 159 7.47 4.07 -8.72
N ALA A 160 8.31 3.30 -8.01
CA ALA A 160 8.98 3.75 -6.80
C ALA A 160 9.83 5.01 -7.04
N ARG A 161 10.57 5.06 -8.15
CA ARG A 161 11.37 6.23 -8.55
C ARG A 161 10.53 7.43 -8.93
N GLU A 162 9.39 7.23 -9.60
CA GLU A 162 8.48 8.32 -9.93
C GLU A 162 7.79 8.89 -8.68
N LEU A 163 7.51 8.05 -7.69
CA LEU A 163 7.07 8.50 -6.36
C LEU A 163 8.18 9.28 -5.64
N ASP A 164 9.40 8.76 -5.65
CA ASP A 164 10.57 9.40 -5.03
C ASP A 164 10.82 10.81 -5.57
N LYS A 165 10.83 10.99 -6.89
CA LYS A 165 10.96 12.31 -7.54
C LYS A 165 9.92 13.33 -7.05
N ARG A 166 8.78 12.86 -6.60
CA ARG A 166 7.67 13.69 -6.09
C ARG A 166 7.68 13.83 -4.56
N GLY A 167 8.64 13.21 -3.88
CA GLY A 167 8.65 13.14 -2.41
C GLY A 167 7.47 12.34 -1.86
N MET A 168 6.98 11.35 -2.62
CA MET A 168 5.90 10.45 -2.25
C MET A 168 6.44 9.09 -1.82
N VAL A 169 5.60 8.33 -1.12
CA VAL A 169 5.93 7.06 -0.48
C VAL A 169 5.19 5.91 -1.16
N LEU A 170 5.88 4.81 -1.39
CA LEU A 170 5.30 3.55 -1.80
C LEU A 170 4.95 2.73 -0.56
N ASN A 171 3.67 2.33 -0.38
CA ASN A 171 3.32 1.23 0.53
C ASN A 171 3.29 -0.05 -0.31
N LEU A 172 4.29 -0.92 -0.14
CA LEU A 172 4.47 -2.12 -0.95
C LEU A 172 4.00 -3.35 -0.20
N VAL A 173 2.91 -3.93 -0.69
CA VAL A 173 2.32 -5.16 -0.16
C VAL A 173 2.99 -6.36 -0.82
N TYR A 174 3.53 -7.29 -0.03
CA TYR A 174 4.18 -8.50 -0.59
C TYR A 174 3.15 -9.56 -0.92
N PHE A 175 2.35 -9.99 0.05
CA PHE A 175 1.40 -11.09 -0.12
C PHE A 175 -0.04 -10.61 -0.09
N TYR A 176 -0.85 -11.24 -0.94
CA TYR A 176 -2.28 -10.99 -1.01
C TYR A 176 -3.06 -12.29 -0.85
N ALA A 177 -4.20 -12.21 -0.19
CA ALA A 177 -5.12 -13.34 -0.01
C ALA A 177 -5.40 -14.08 -1.33
N TYR A 178 -5.51 -15.39 -1.28
CA TYR A 178 -5.72 -16.30 -2.42
C TYR A 178 -4.62 -16.30 -3.48
N GLN A 179 -3.43 -15.76 -3.17
CA GLN A 179 -2.30 -15.73 -4.10
C GLN A 179 -1.04 -16.38 -3.52
N ASP A 180 -1.05 -16.75 -2.24
CA ASP A 180 0.10 -17.39 -1.59
C ASP A 180 0.34 -18.82 -2.11
N GLU A 181 -0.68 -19.50 -2.64
CA GLU A 181 -0.53 -20.81 -3.27
C GLU A 181 0.27 -20.81 -4.59
N VAL A 182 0.60 -19.65 -5.13
CA VAL A 182 1.60 -19.52 -6.21
C VAL A 182 2.96 -20.02 -5.72
N LEU A 183 3.29 -19.75 -4.47
CA LEU A 183 4.47 -20.26 -3.81
C LEU A 183 4.29 -21.75 -3.49
N ARG A 184 5.33 -22.53 -3.61
CA ARG A 184 5.21 -24.01 -3.53
C ARG A 184 5.10 -24.55 -2.11
N ASP A 185 5.61 -23.83 -1.12
CA ASP A 185 5.71 -24.25 0.28
C ASP A 185 5.90 -23.05 1.22
N PRO A 186 5.78 -23.20 2.54
CA PRO A 186 6.05 -22.15 3.52
C PRO A 186 7.46 -21.56 3.44
N GLU A 187 8.47 -22.37 3.13
CA GLU A 187 9.85 -21.92 2.96
C GLU A 187 10.00 -20.99 1.74
N ALA A 188 9.17 -21.17 0.71
CA ALA A 188 9.12 -20.25 -0.41
C ALA A 188 8.50 -18.90 -0.02
N ILE A 189 7.60 -18.85 0.97
CA ILE A 189 7.07 -17.60 1.53
C ILE A 189 8.18 -16.83 2.26
N ASP A 190 9.00 -17.51 3.06
CA ASP A 190 10.16 -16.93 3.71
C ASP A 190 11.15 -16.39 2.67
N ARG A 191 11.48 -17.20 1.65
CA ARG A 191 12.36 -16.77 0.56
C ARG A 191 11.79 -15.57 -0.22
N ALA A 192 10.50 -15.54 -0.48
CA ALA A 192 9.83 -14.41 -1.15
C ALA A 192 9.96 -13.13 -0.31
N THR A 193 9.78 -13.22 1.00
CA THR A 193 9.98 -12.09 1.93
C THR A 193 11.44 -11.60 1.88
N VAL A 194 12.41 -12.51 1.90
CA VAL A 194 13.84 -12.19 1.76
C VAL A 194 14.14 -11.55 0.42
N THR A 195 13.72 -12.17 -0.69
CA THR A 195 14.06 -11.68 -2.04
C THR A 195 13.42 -10.32 -2.34
N ALA A 196 12.19 -10.07 -1.91
CA ALA A 196 11.54 -8.77 -2.08
C ALA A 196 12.24 -7.67 -1.26
N THR A 197 12.63 -7.99 -0.02
CA THR A 197 13.36 -7.03 0.84
C THR A 197 14.77 -6.76 0.31
N ASP A 198 15.50 -7.80 -0.08
CA ASP A 198 16.84 -7.67 -0.68
C ASP A 198 16.81 -6.86 -1.97
N TRP A 199 15.74 -7.01 -2.76
CA TRP A 199 15.53 -6.22 -3.97
C TRP A 199 15.35 -4.72 -3.65
N LEU A 200 14.57 -4.36 -2.63
CA LEU A 200 14.43 -2.97 -2.18
C LEU A 200 15.78 -2.38 -1.75
N ILE A 201 16.57 -3.15 -0.99
CA ILE A 201 17.90 -2.75 -0.52
C ILE A 201 18.85 -2.53 -1.72
N ALA A 202 18.94 -3.53 -2.61
CA ALA A 202 19.85 -3.50 -3.77
C ALA A 202 19.53 -2.36 -4.74
N ASN A 203 18.26 -1.98 -4.88
CA ASN A 203 17.83 -0.87 -5.73
C ASN A 203 17.78 0.48 -4.99
N ASN A 204 18.22 0.54 -3.73
CA ASN A 204 18.24 1.75 -2.92
C ASN A 204 16.85 2.45 -2.85
N VAL A 205 15.78 1.67 -2.73
CA VAL A 205 14.40 2.19 -2.58
C VAL A 205 14.19 2.56 -1.12
N ARG A 206 14.21 3.84 -0.81
CA ARG A 206 14.16 4.38 0.57
C ARG A 206 12.80 4.99 0.93
N ASN A 207 12.02 5.36 -0.05
CA ASN A 207 10.67 5.93 0.09
C ASN A 207 9.58 4.86 0.16
N CYS A 208 9.81 3.79 0.92
CA CYS A 208 8.90 2.64 0.95
C CYS A 208 8.52 2.24 2.39
N VAL A 209 7.26 1.91 2.59
CA VAL A 209 6.76 1.14 3.74
C VAL A 209 6.52 -0.28 3.25
N ILE A 210 7.04 -1.27 3.96
CA ILE A 210 6.82 -2.68 3.66
C ILE A 210 5.59 -3.15 4.42
N GLU A 211 4.61 -3.64 3.67
CA GLU A 211 3.44 -4.36 4.18
C GLU A 211 3.59 -5.83 3.81
N ILE A 212 3.90 -6.69 4.78
CA ILE A 212 4.19 -8.11 4.52
C ILE A 212 2.99 -8.80 3.88
N ALA A 213 1.79 -8.58 4.38
CA ALA A 213 0.59 -9.14 3.78
C ALA A 213 -0.63 -8.25 4.00
N ASN A 214 -1.52 -8.25 3.02
CA ASN A 214 -2.83 -7.63 3.10
C ASN A 214 -3.79 -8.55 3.84
N GLU A 215 -4.51 -8.03 4.84
CA GLU A 215 -5.52 -8.75 5.62
C GLU A 215 -5.04 -10.12 6.14
N TYR A 216 -3.80 -10.18 6.65
CA TYR A 216 -3.13 -11.43 7.00
C TYR A 216 -3.92 -12.32 7.97
N ASN A 217 -4.85 -11.77 8.73
CA ASN A 217 -5.71 -12.47 9.70
C ASN A 217 -7.13 -12.76 9.17
N GLY A 218 -7.40 -12.54 7.90
CA GLY A 218 -8.71 -12.76 7.27
C GLY A 218 -9.07 -14.23 7.04
N GLY A 219 -8.11 -15.13 7.15
CA GLY A 219 -8.32 -16.57 6.96
C GLY A 219 -8.27 -17.02 5.49
N ASP A 220 -7.89 -16.15 4.60
CA ASP A 220 -7.89 -16.36 3.13
C ASP A 220 -6.51 -16.75 2.58
N PHE A 221 -5.59 -17.14 3.46
CA PHE A 221 -4.27 -17.67 3.11
C PHE A 221 -4.25 -19.20 3.25
N ASP A 222 -3.58 -19.84 2.31
CA ASP A 222 -3.43 -21.29 2.26
C ASP A 222 -2.25 -21.80 3.16
N TYR A 223 -1.64 -22.94 2.88
CA TYR A 223 -0.54 -23.54 3.66
C TYR A 223 -0.80 -23.65 5.17
N GLY A 224 -2.02 -24.05 5.56
CA GLY A 224 -2.38 -24.17 6.97
C GLY A 224 -2.31 -22.83 7.70
N ARG A 225 -2.55 -21.74 6.98
CA ARG A 225 -2.51 -20.37 7.50
C ARG A 225 -1.10 -19.95 7.95
N TYR A 226 -0.06 -20.35 7.20
CA TYR A 226 1.33 -20.05 7.56
C TYR A 226 1.56 -18.53 7.71
N ILE A 227 1.18 -17.73 6.72
CA ILE A 227 1.34 -16.26 6.76
C ILE A 227 0.71 -15.67 8.02
N GLU A 228 -0.49 -16.14 8.38
CA GLU A 228 -1.21 -15.67 9.57
C GLU A 228 -0.44 -15.98 10.86
N ARG A 229 0.06 -17.21 10.99
CA ARG A 229 0.76 -17.66 12.20
C ARG A 229 2.19 -17.15 12.30
N ALA A 230 2.86 -16.98 11.17
CA ALA A 230 4.26 -16.58 11.09
C ALA A 230 4.45 -15.07 10.92
N MET A 231 3.41 -14.24 11.04
CA MET A 231 3.52 -12.81 10.74
C MET A 231 4.65 -12.12 11.51
N GLY A 232 4.79 -12.38 12.80
CA GLY A 232 5.90 -11.84 13.59
C GLY A 232 7.27 -12.28 13.08
N HIS A 233 7.41 -13.54 12.64
CA HIS A 233 8.63 -14.04 12.02
C HIS A 233 8.91 -13.34 10.69
N LEU A 234 7.91 -13.21 9.81
CA LEU A 234 8.08 -12.56 8.49
C LEU A 234 8.46 -11.07 8.63
N ILE A 235 7.87 -10.35 9.59
CA ILE A 235 8.26 -8.96 9.90
C ILE A 235 9.73 -8.91 10.36
N GLN A 236 10.14 -9.78 11.28
CA GLN A 236 11.52 -9.83 11.76
C GLN A 236 12.50 -10.24 10.65
N LEU A 237 12.12 -11.18 9.80
CA LEU A 237 12.89 -11.62 8.65
C LEU A 237 13.17 -10.45 7.70
N ALA A 238 12.15 -9.69 7.32
CA ALA A 238 12.31 -8.49 6.49
C ALA A 238 13.21 -7.45 7.16
N LYS A 239 12.98 -7.15 8.46
CA LYS A 239 13.81 -6.18 9.22
C LYS A 239 15.26 -6.63 9.34
N GLY A 240 15.51 -7.92 9.55
CA GLY A 240 16.84 -8.51 9.66
C GLY A 240 17.66 -8.34 8.39
N ARG A 241 17.03 -8.36 7.20
CA ARG A 241 17.75 -8.18 5.92
C ARG A 241 18.54 -6.88 5.83
N PHE A 242 18.01 -5.78 6.36
CA PHE A 242 18.75 -4.50 6.35
C PHE A 242 20.06 -4.57 7.15
N VAL A 243 20.06 -5.27 8.28
CA VAL A 243 21.25 -5.49 9.10
C VAL A 243 22.23 -6.46 8.41
N GLU A 244 21.76 -7.60 7.94
CA GLU A 244 22.55 -8.62 7.28
C GLU A 244 23.24 -8.13 6.00
N LYS A 245 22.58 -7.24 5.26
CA LYS A 245 23.11 -6.60 4.06
C LYS A 245 23.98 -5.36 4.34
N GLY A 246 24.09 -4.95 5.60
CA GLY A 246 24.80 -3.72 5.95
C GLY A 246 24.19 -2.47 5.29
N ALA A 247 22.86 -2.44 5.13
CA ALA A 247 22.18 -1.34 4.46
C ALA A 247 22.32 -0.04 5.28
N ALA A 248 22.59 1.07 4.59
CA ALA A 248 22.70 2.38 5.22
C ALA A 248 21.34 3.00 5.65
N PHE A 249 20.26 2.27 5.44
CA PHE A 249 18.89 2.67 5.78
C PHE A 249 18.06 1.46 6.22
N ARG A 250 16.93 1.72 6.85
CA ARG A 250 15.93 0.70 7.19
C ARG A 250 14.54 1.26 6.89
N LEU A 251 13.70 0.45 6.28
CA LEU A 251 12.32 0.79 5.98
C LEU A 251 11.38 0.42 7.14
N PRO A 252 10.26 1.15 7.33
CA PRO A 252 9.19 0.70 8.20
C PRO A 252 8.57 -0.59 7.68
N VAL A 253 8.38 -1.58 8.56
CA VAL A 253 7.80 -2.89 8.23
C VAL A 253 6.60 -3.16 9.11
N SER A 254 5.49 -3.60 8.50
CA SER A 254 4.28 -4.05 9.19
C SER A 254 3.51 -5.04 8.29
N ALA A 255 2.28 -5.33 8.67
CA ALA A 255 1.27 -6.01 7.85
C ALA A 255 -0.09 -5.37 8.15
N SER A 256 -1.05 -5.46 7.24
CA SER A 256 -2.39 -4.99 7.54
C SER A 256 -3.27 -6.10 8.09
N SER A 257 -4.06 -5.75 9.12
CA SER A 257 -5.10 -6.60 9.64
C SER A 257 -6.44 -6.29 8.97
N ASN A 258 -7.25 -7.33 8.76
CA ASN A 258 -8.66 -7.15 8.47
C ASN A 258 -9.30 -6.35 9.60
N GLY A 259 -9.93 -5.23 9.26
CA GLY A 259 -10.58 -4.34 10.22
C GLY A 259 -11.90 -4.88 10.80
N GLU A 260 -12.36 -6.06 10.38
CA GLU A 260 -13.59 -6.65 10.88
C GLU A 260 -13.46 -6.97 12.37
N VAL A 261 -14.35 -6.39 13.16
CA VAL A 261 -14.61 -6.84 14.54
C VAL A 261 -15.56 -8.02 14.44
N LYS A 262 -15.13 -9.19 14.90
CA LYS A 262 -16.04 -10.30 15.05
C LYS A 262 -17.16 -9.89 16.01
N ALA A 263 -18.40 -10.28 15.70
CA ALA A 263 -19.55 -9.99 16.53
C ALA A 263 -19.27 -10.42 17.99
N GLY A 264 -19.32 -9.45 18.92
CA GLY A 264 -19.04 -9.67 20.35
C GLY A 264 -17.64 -9.22 20.83
N GLU A 265 -16.73 -8.77 19.96
CA GLU A 265 -15.45 -8.19 20.37
C GLU A 265 -15.56 -6.66 20.47
N GLU A 266 -15.36 -6.12 21.68
CA GLU A 266 -15.44 -4.67 21.93
C GLU A 266 -14.20 -3.89 21.44
N VAL A 267 -13.06 -4.57 21.19
CA VAL A 267 -11.77 -3.92 20.91
C VAL A 267 -11.07 -4.62 19.75
N MET A 268 -10.57 -3.84 18.80
CA MET A 268 -9.67 -4.32 17.76
C MET A 268 -8.35 -4.74 18.39
N LYS A 269 -8.12 -6.02 18.54
CA LYS A 269 -6.80 -6.53 18.95
C LYS A 269 -5.84 -6.38 17.77
N VAL A 270 -4.84 -5.52 17.92
CA VAL A 270 -3.66 -5.60 17.06
C VAL A 270 -3.02 -6.95 17.34
N ALA A 271 -2.90 -7.78 16.32
CA ALA A 271 -2.34 -9.10 16.50
C ALA A 271 -0.90 -9.02 17.03
N ASP A 272 -0.54 -9.97 17.86
CA ASP A 272 0.72 -9.99 18.60
C ASP A 272 1.94 -9.76 17.71
N GLY A 273 1.97 -10.32 16.50
CA GLY A 273 3.07 -10.13 15.56
C GLY A 273 3.30 -8.67 15.14
N ILE A 274 2.23 -7.89 14.93
CA ILE A 274 2.35 -6.46 14.61
C ILE A 274 2.71 -5.66 15.86
N ARG A 275 2.06 -5.94 16.99
CA ARG A 275 2.31 -5.24 18.24
C ARG A 275 3.78 -5.38 18.68
N ASP A 276 4.31 -6.60 18.60
CA ASP A 276 5.62 -6.91 19.16
C ASP A 276 6.78 -6.61 18.16
N TYR A 277 6.52 -6.66 16.86
CA TYR A 277 7.58 -6.57 15.85
C TYR A 277 7.36 -5.52 14.77
N GLY A 278 6.14 -4.99 14.60
CA GLY A 278 5.84 -3.95 13.62
C GLY A 278 6.48 -2.60 13.97
N ASP A 279 6.66 -1.75 12.97
CA ASP A 279 7.10 -0.35 13.15
C ASP A 279 5.94 0.65 13.12
N LEU A 280 4.75 0.18 12.70
CA LEU A 280 3.50 0.93 12.62
C LEU A 280 2.33 -0.06 12.65
N VAL A 281 1.13 0.47 12.83
CA VAL A 281 -0.10 -0.31 12.66
C VAL A 281 -0.73 0.03 11.32
N LEU A 282 -0.91 -0.98 10.48
CA LEU A 282 -1.76 -0.94 9.29
C LEU A 282 -3.03 -1.75 9.60
N THR A 283 -4.18 -1.20 9.27
CA THR A 283 -5.46 -1.89 9.43
C THR A 283 -6.50 -1.34 8.47
N HIS A 284 -7.56 -2.12 8.21
CA HIS A 284 -8.63 -1.75 7.31
C HIS A 284 -9.84 -1.22 8.06
N GLY A 285 -10.60 -0.36 7.39
CA GLY A 285 -11.85 0.21 7.90
C GLY A 285 -13.08 -0.15 7.08
N ASN A 286 -12.93 -1.05 6.11
CA ASN A 286 -13.98 -1.40 5.15
C ASN A 286 -15.32 -1.69 5.82
N HIS A 287 -16.39 -1.11 5.26
CA HIS A 287 -17.79 -1.30 5.68
C HIS A 287 -18.13 -0.89 7.13
N LEU A 288 -17.22 -0.25 7.85
CA LEU A 288 -17.47 0.22 9.21
C LEU A 288 -18.00 1.64 9.21
N SER A 289 -18.86 1.96 10.20
CA SER A 289 -19.33 3.34 10.34
C SER A 289 -18.22 4.29 10.82
N PRO A 290 -18.32 5.59 10.51
CA PRO A 290 -17.37 6.59 11.01
C PRO A 290 -17.18 6.56 12.54
N GLU A 291 -18.25 6.30 13.30
CA GLU A 291 -18.21 6.24 14.77
C GLU A 291 -17.35 5.06 15.25
N VAL A 292 -17.51 3.89 14.64
CA VAL A 292 -16.71 2.70 14.96
C VAL A 292 -15.24 2.96 14.63
N LYS A 293 -14.94 3.56 13.48
CA LYS A 293 -13.57 3.93 13.10
C LYS A 293 -12.96 4.92 14.08
N ARG A 294 -13.71 5.95 14.49
CA ARG A 294 -13.30 6.93 15.51
C ARG A 294 -12.93 6.26 16.83
N LYS A 295 -13.82 5.39 17.34
CA LYS A 295 -13.58 4.65 18.58
C LYS A 295 -12.30 3.84 18.49
N ARG A 296 -12.13 3.04 17.44
CA ARG A 296 -10.98 2.17 17.24
C ARG A 296 -9.66 2.93 17.16
N VAL A 297 -9.59 3.97 16.34
CA VAL A 297 -8.35 4.75 16.20
C VAL A 297 -7.99 5.42 17.52
N LYS A 298 -8.96 5.94 18.29
CA LYS A 298 -8.71 6.51 19.61
C LYS A 298 -8.16 5.49 20.59
N GLU A 299 -8.70 4.27 20.60
CA GLU A 299 -8.23 3.17 21.44
C GLU A 299 -6.77 2.80 21.11
N LEU A 300 -6.47 2.64 19.82
CA LEU A 300 -5.11 2.36 19.36
C LEU A 300 -4.14 3.51 19.70
N MET A 301 -4.56 4.75 19.52
CA MET A 301 -3.75 5.92 19.86
C MET A 301 -3.48 6.04 21.37
N GLY A 302 -4.43 5.63 22.20
CA GLY A 302 -4.30 5.61 23.67
C GLY A 302 -3.47 4.45 24.21
N ASN A 303 -3.19 3.42 23.41
CA ASN A 303 -2.47 2.24 23.87
C ASN A 303 -0.95 2.39 23.69
N ALA A 304 -0.23 2.52 24.81
CA ALA A 304 1.22 2.68 24.81
C ALA A 304 2.00 1.47 24.26
N GLY A 305 1.39 0.26 24.27
CA GLY A 305 2.01 -0.95 23.71
C GLY A 305 1.91 -1.07 22.18
N ILE A 306 1.26 -0.11 21.51
CA ILE A 306 1.13 -0.13 20.05
C ILE A 306 2.35 0.56 19.41
N PRO A 307 3.02 -0.07 18.44
CA PRO A 307 4.16 0.53 17.77
C PRO A 307 3.75 1.66 16.81
N GLY A 308 4.49 2.75 16.82
CA GLY A 308 4.48 3.77 15.79
C GLY A 308 3.13 4.38 15.38
N PRO A 309 3.04 4.95 14.19
CA PRO A 309 1.83 5.56 13.65
C PRO A 309 0.72 4.53 13.36
N ILE A 310 -0.52 5.02 13.32
CA ILE A 310 -1.69 4.21 12.97
C ILE A 310 -2.22 4.69 11.61
N VAL A 311 -2.34 3.77 10.68
CA VAL A 311 -2.86 4.01 9.34
C VAL A 311 -4.01 3.05 9.05
N ILE A 312 -5.18 3.60 8.78
CA ILE A 312 -6.23 2.85 8.11
C ILE A 312 -5.87 2.93 6.63
N ASN A 313 -5.12 1.94 6.12
CA ASN A 313 -4.52 2.01 4.79
C ASN A 313 -5.41 1.48 3.66
N GLU A 314 -6.55 0.91 4.02
CA GLU A 314 -7.59 0.50 3.10
C GLU A 314 -8.94 0.76 3.74
N ASP A 315 -9.70 1.70 3.19
CA ASP A 315 -11.00 2.08 3.72
C ASP A 315 -11.99 2.40 2.60
N ASP A 316 -13.17 1.79 2.69
CA ASP A 316 -14.31 2.07 1.85
C ASP A 316 -15.61 1.81 2.65
N ILE A 317 -16.64 2.56 2.38
CA ILE A 317 -17.96 2.38 3.01
C ILE A 317 -18.77 1.32 2.24
N GLY A 318 -18.49 1.10 0.98
CA GLY A 318 -19.21 0.18 0.12
C GLY A 318 -18.86 0.40 -1.35
N ARG A 319 -19.50 -0.39 -2.23
CA ARG A 319 -19.21 -0.37 -3.66
C ARG A 319 -20.13 0.56 -4.46
N GLU A 320 -20.87 1.42 -3.78
CA GLU A 320 -21.77 2.38 -4.40
C GLU A 320 -21.17 3.78 -4.33
N THR A 321 -21.38 4.55 -5.39
CA THR A 321 -20.88 5.94 -5.49
C THR A 321 -22.01 6.95 -5.41
N THR A 322 -23.00 6.67 -4.56
CA THR A 322 -24.12 7.57 -4.28
C THR A 322 -23.70 8.75 -3.39
N LEU A 323 -24.51 9.78 -3.36
CA LEU A 323 -24.29 10.93 -2.49
C LEU A 323 -24.34 10.55 -1.00
N GLU A 324 -25.15 9.56 -0.64
CA GLU A 324 -25.22 9.04 0.73
C GLU A 324 -23.91 8.36 1.12
N HIS A 325 -23.41 7.44 0.27
CA HIS A 325 -22.14 6.79 0.50
C HIS A 325 -20.97 7.79 0.55
N LEU A 326 -20.98 8.81 -0.30
CA LEU A 326 -19.97 9.88 -0.24
C LEU A 326 -19.94 10.57 1.13
N LYS A 327 -21.09 10.90 1.71
CA LYS A 327 -21.15 11.50 3.06
C LYS A 327 -20.54 10.62 4.12
N LEU A 328 -20.81 9.31 4.08
CA LEU A 328 -20.23 8.33 5.00
C LEU A 328 -18.73 8.17 4.80
N GLU A 329 -18.27 8.17 3.54
CA GLU A 329 -16.83 8.10 3.20
C GLU A 329 -16.07 9.30 3.74
N LEU A 330 -16.57 10.51 3.48
CA LEU A 330 -15.97 11.74 4.01
C LEU A 330 -16.01 11.76 5.54
N GLY A 331 -17.10 11.29 6.15
CA GLY A 331 -17.25 11.12 7.58
C GLY A 331 -16.24 10.12 8.17
N SER A 332 -15.88 9.09 7.42
CA SER A 332 -14.82 8.13 7.80
C SER A 332 -13.44 8.78 7.82
N CYS A 333 -13.11 9.54 6.76
CA CYS A 333 -11.89 10.36 6.72
C CYS A 333 -11.82 11.28 7.95
N ASP A 334 -12.90 12.01 8.24
CA ASP A 334 -12.98 12.93 9.39
C ASP A 334 -12.79 12.20 10.72
N ALA A 335 -13.47 11.08 10.90
CA ALA A 335 -13.41 10.29 12.13
C ALA A 335 -11.99 9.78 12.44
N ILE A 336 -11.30 9.27 11.42
CA ILE A 336 -9.92 8.77 11.54
C ILE A 336 -8.96 9.94 11.78
N TRP A 337 -9.09 11.02 10.99
CA TRP A 337 -8.30 12.23 11.12
C TRP A 337 -8.38 12.84 12.53
N GLU A 338 -9.58 13.10 13.04
CA GLU A 338 -9.82 13.69 14.35
C GLU A 338 -9.33 12.79 15.51
N SER A 339 -9.22 11.51 15.26
CA SER A 339 -8.73 10.52 16.23
C SER A 339 -7.21 10.37 16.26
N GLY A 340 -6.48 11.05 15.38
CA GLY A 340 -5.02 10.98 15.35
C GLY A 340 -4.45 10.01 14.30
N GLY A 341 -5.27 9.22 13.60
CA GLY A 341 -4.83 8.28 12.57
C GLY A 341 -4.55 8.92 11.22
N SER A 342 -3.86 8.20 10.35
CA SER A 342 -3.77 8.48 8.91
C SER A 342 -4.83 7.68 8.17
N TRP A 343 -5.35 8.23 7.07
CA TRP A 343 -6.41 7.58 6.30
C TRP A 343 -5.94 7.20 4.90
N GLY A 344 -6.31 6.00 4.46
CA GLY A 344 -6.06 5.43 3.15
C GLY A 344 -7.35 5.05 2.47
N TYR A 345 -7.69 5.74 1.42
CA TYR A 345 -8.89 5.51 0.64
C TYR A 345 -8.72 4.35 -0.32
N MET A 346 -9.68 3.42 -0.31
CA MET A 346 -9.83 2.38 -1.32
C MET A 346 -10.84 2.85 -2.38
N PRO A 347 -10.39 3.38 -3.52
CA PRO A 347 -11.32 3.92 -4.52
C PRO A 347 -12.06 2.81 -5.24
N TRP A 348 -13.13 3.18 -5.94
CA TRP A 348 -13.87 2.28 -6.80
C TRP A 348 -12.95 1.44 -7.70
N VAL A 349 -13.33 0.20 -7.96
CA VAL A 349 -12.52 -0.84 -8.61
C VAL A 349 -11.66 -0.35 -9.77
N GLN A 350 -12.22 0.43 -10.68
CA GLN A 350 -11.53 0.93 -11.89
C GLN A 350 -10.40 1.94 -11.64
N PHE A 351 -10.28 2.46 -10.41
CA PHE A 351 -9.22 3.40 -10.03
C PHE A 351 -8.13 2.75 -9.19
N GLN A 352 -8.23 1.47 -8.92
CA GLN A 352 -7.21 0.72 -8.17
C GLN A 352 -6.72 -0.55 -8.86
N ILE A 353 -7.51 -1.11 -9.78
CA ILE A 353 -7.14 -2.29 -10.57
C ILE A 353 -7.02 -1.94 -12.05
N TRP A 354 -6.43 -2.83 -12.80
CA TRP A 354 -6.34 -2.66 -14.25
C TRP A 354 -7.69 -2.96 -14.96
N PRO A 355 -7.97 -2.35 -16.11
CA PRO A 355 -7.23 -1.21 -16.66
C PRO A 355 -7.48 0.04 -15.82
N PHE A 356 -6.40 0.64 -15.32
CA PHE A 356 -6.51 1.86 -14.54
C PHE A 356 -7.17 2.97 -15.36
N VAL A 357 -8.27 3.50 -14.86
CA VAL A 357 -9.04 4.55 -15.52
C VAL A 357 -8.60 5.92 -15.03
N ASP A 358 -8.33 6.82 -15.96
CA ASP A 358 -8.05 8.21 -15.62
C ASP A 358 -9.33 8.92 -15.15
N TYR A 359 -9.32 9.39 -13.91
CA TYR A 359 -10.46 10.09 -13.32
C TYR A 359 -10.41 11.61 -13.55
N ARG A 360 -9.28 12.15 -14.04
CA ARG A 360 -9.03 13.61 -14.10
C ARG A 360 -9.82 14.37 -15.18
N PRO A 361 -9.96 13.84 -16.42
CA PRO A 361 -10.56 14.62 -17.52
C PRO A 361 -12.02 14.96 -17.29
N GLY A 362 -12.35 16.25 -17.53
CA GLY A 362 -13.72 16.75 -17.68
C GLY A 362 -14.66 16.59 -16.47
N THR A 363 -14.12 16.23 -15.30
CA THR A 363 -14.94 15.79 -14.18
C THR A 363 -15.07 16.85 -13.10
N SER A 364 -16.30 17.22 -12.77
CA SER A 364 -16.66 17.93 -11.54
C SER A 364 -16.52 17.01 -10.33
N SER A 365 -16.25 17.57 -9.16
CA SER A 365 -16.36 16.89 -7.85
C SER A 365 -17.79 16.90 -7.28
N VAL A 366 -18.76 17.45 -8.03
CA VAL A 366 -20.16 17.47 -7.61
C VAL A 366 -20.81 16.13 -7.97
N VAL A 367 -21.10 15.32 -6.96
CA VAL A 367 -21.78 14.03 -7.09
C VAL A 367 -23.29 14.24 -7.10
N LYS A 368 -23.95 13.62 -8.06
CA LYS A 368 -25.41 13.55 -8.15
C LYS A 368 -25.82 12.11 -8.50
N ASP A 369 -26.84 11.60 -7.84
CA ASP A 369 -27.24 10.18 -7.97
C ASP A 369 -27.79 9.85 -9.37
N GLU A 370 -28.36 10.84 -10.08
CA GLU A 370 -28.85 10.71 -11.46
C GLU A 370 -27.75 10.69 -12.53
N MET A 371 -26.47 10.95 -12.16
CA MET A 371 -25.36 10.90 -13.13
C MET A 371 -25.14 9.48 -13.64
N PRO A 372 -24.70 9.31 -14.91
CA PRO A 372 -24.21 8.03 -15.40
C PRO A 372 -23.10 7.49 -14.51
N GLU A 373 -23.12 6.18 -14.22
CA GLU A 373 -22.19 5.55 -13.27
C GLU A 373 -20.69 5.88 -13.53
N PRO A 374 -20.15 5.81 -14.78
CA PRO A 374 -18.74 6.12 -15.01
C PRO A 374 -18.36 7.57 -14.70
N GLU A 375 -19.29 8.50 -14.91
CA GLU A 375 -19.09 9.91 -14.59
C GLU A 375 -19.21 10.13 -13.08
N ARG A 376 -20.24 9.55 -12.45
CA ARG A 376 -20.45 9.60 -11.02
C ARG A 376 -19.27 9.02 -10.23
N ASN A 377 -18.71 7.88 -10.67
CA ASN A 377 -17.54 7.28 -10.03
C ASN A 377 -16.32 8.22 -10.04
N ARG A 378 -16.10 8.93 -11.17
CA ARG A 378 -15.03 9.92 -11.26
C ARG A 378 -15.28 11.14 -10.36
N ALA A 379 -16.51 11.65 -10.37
CA ALA A 379 -16.91 12.77 -9.52
C ALA A 379 -16.76 12.43 -8.04
N TYR A 380 -17.19 11.25 -7.64
CA TYR A 380 -17.06 10.72 -6.29
C TYR A 380 -15.58 10.68 -5.85
N PHE A 381 -14.73 10.04 -6.64
CA PHE A 381 -13.31 9.94 -6.32
C PHE A 381 -12.66 11.33 -6.18
N LYS A 382 -12.99 12.24 -7.09
CA LYS A 382 -12.48 13.60 -7.04
C LYS A 382 -12.97 14.37 -5.81
N ALA A 383 -14.25 14.19 -5.41
CA ALA A 383 -14.78 14.77 -4.18
C ALA A 383 -14.03 14.29 -2.93
N VAL A 384 -13.68 13.00 -2.87
CA VAL A 384 -12.86 12.44 -1.79
C VAL A 384 -11.47 13.06 -1.78
N LEU A 385 -10.80 13.16 -2.93
CA LEU A 385 -9.47 13.80 -3.01
C LEU A 385 -9.50 15.26 -2.58
N GLU A 386 -10.49 16.02 -3.00
CA GLU A 386 -10.67 17.42 -2.58
C GLU A 386 -10.93 17.55 -1.06
N HIS A 387 -11.65 16.59 -0.48
CA HIS A 387 -11.85 16.54 0.97
C HIS A 387 -10.53 16.32 1.72
N ILE A 388 -9.70 15.38 1.25
CA ILE A 388 -8.37 15.14 1.79
C ILE A 388 -7.51 16.42 1.68
N ALA A 389 -7.55 17.10 0.53
CA ALA A 389 -6.80 18.34 0.33
C ALA A 389 -7.17 19.41 1.39
N LYS A 390 -8.47 19.54 1.72
CA LYS A 390 -8.95 20.46 2.78
C LYS A 390 -8.48 20.10 4.18
N LYS A 391 -8.11 18.83 4.44
CA LYS A 391 -7.52 18.41 5.71
C LYS A 391 -6.02 18.72 5.75
N ILE A 392 -5.33 18.65 4.64
CA ILE A 392 -3.88 18.79 4.53
C ILE A 392 -3.45 20.24 4.38
N TYR A 393 -4.10 21.00 3.50
CA TYR A 393 -3.70 22.36 3.16
C TYR A 393 -4.54 23.41 3.92
N LYS A 394 -3.92 24.60 4.11
CA LYS A 394 -4.59 25.78 4.70
C LYS A 394 -5.59 26.41 3.75
#